data_dba3624b630a2182a8590a8dc44787d0
#
_entry.id   dba3624b630a2182a8590a8dc44787d0
#
_cell.length_a   1.000
_cell.length_b   1.000
_cell.length_c   1.000
_cell.angle_alpha   90.00
_cell.angle_beta   90.00
_cell.angle_gamma   90.00
#
_symmetry.space_group_name_H-M   'P 1'
#
loop_
_entity.id
_entity.type
_entity.pdbx_description
1 polymer ?
#
loop_
_entity_poly.entity_id
_entity_poly.type
_entity_poly.pdbx_seq_one_letter_code
_entity_poly.pdbx_strand_id
1 'polypeptide(L)'
;MKECQKLLGVDDKFLSHKTILNEISKAKDSLISPDDYLKAAGNDVRLRKMGECYKKYQQLLKNADAMDFDDIIANTVALLQNEPDVLDYYQNRFKYIMVDEYQDTNHAQYVLTSLLADKYKNICVVGDDDQSIYRFRGATIENILSFEIDMKMQL
;
A
#
# COMPACT_ATOMS: atom_id res chain seq x y z
N MET A 1 -9.94 -11.02 11.39
CA MET A 1 -10.99 -10.94 10.33
C MET A 1 -12.28 -11.69 10.70
N LYS A 2 -12.27 -12.94 11.11
CA LYS A 2 -13.50 -13.67 11.53
C LYS A 2 -14.35 -12.93 12.58
N GLU A 3 -13.69 -12.24 13.52
CA GLU A 3 -14.37 -11.40 14.49
C GLU A 3 -15.06 -10.19 13.85
N CYS A 4 -14.42 -9.54 12.87
CA CYS A 4 -15.05 -8.45 12.10
C CYS A 4 -16.31 -8.93 11.39
N GLN A 5 -16.26 -10.08 10.72
CA GLN A 5 -17.43 -10.66 10.04
C GLN A 5 -18.57 -10.93 11.03
N LYS A 6 -18.26 -11.52 12.19
CA LYS A 6 -19.25 -11.78 13.25
C LYS A 6 -19.90 -10.49 13.74
N LEU A 7 -19.12 -9.44 13.99
CA LEU A 7 -19.61 -8.14 14.46
C LEU A 7 -20.47 -7.42 13.42
N LEU A 8 -20.21 -7.62 12.12
CA LEU A 8 -20.91 -6.99 11.01
C LEU A 8 -22.03 -7.87 10.41
N GLY A 9 -22.23 -9.07 10.93
CA GLY A 9 -23.22 -10.02 10.42
C GLY A 9 -22.93 -10.46 8.97
N VAL A 10 -21.64 -10.54 8.58
CA VAL A 10 -21.23 -10.94 7.23
C VAL A 10 -21.01 -12.44 7.20
N ASP A 11 -21.81 -13.15 6.40
CA ASP A 11 -21.65 -14.59 6.21
C ASP A 11 -20.41 -14.92 5.37
N ASP A 12 -19.62 -15.89 5.82
CA ASP A 12 -18.42 -16.35 5.12
C ASP A 12 -18.73 -16.95 3.74
N LYS A 13 -19.97 -17.44 3.52
CA LYS A 13 -20.44 -17.85 2.19
C LYS A 13 -20.65 -16.68 1.23
N PHE A 14 -21.03 -15.52 1.74
CA PHE A 14 -21.19 -14.31 0.94
C PHE A 14 -19.84 -13.63 0.64
N LEU A 15 -19.00 -13.50 1.66
CA LEU A 15 -17.65 -12.94 1.59
C LEU A 15 -16.72 -13.73 2.50
N SER A 16 -15.86 -14.56 1.94
CA SER A 16 -14.92 -15.34 2.76
C SER A 16 -13.90 -14.41 3.44
N HIS A 17 -13.48 -14.77 4.65
CA HIS A 17 -12.47 -14.01 5.40
C HIS A 17 -11.15 -13.87 4.64
N LYS A 18 -10.77 -14.89 3.83
CA LYS A 18 -9.57 -14.82 2.98
C LYS A 18 -9.73 -13.79 1.87
N THR A 19 -10.90 -13.75 1.21
CA THR A 19 -11.20 -12.75 0.16
C THR A 19 -11.12 -11.34 0.74
N ILE A 20 -11.71 -11.12 1.93
CA ILE A 20 -11.68 -9.81 2.58
C ILE A 20 -10.24 -9.40 2.90
N LEU A 21 -9.43 -10.28 3.49
CA LEU A 21 -8.03 -9.97 3.81
C LEU A 21 -7.21 -9.66 2.56
N ASN A 22 -7.39 -10.41 1.48
CA ASN A 22 -6.69 -10.16 0.23
C ASN A 22 -7.06 -8.80 -0.39
N GLU A 23 -8.33 -8.42 -0.34
CA GLU A 23 -8.77 -7.11 -0.85
C GLU A 23 -8.29 -5.96 0.04
N ILE A 24 -8.25 -6.14 1.36
CA ILE A 24 -7.66 -5.16 2.29
C ILE A 24 -6.16 -4.98 1.99
N SER A 25 -5.43 -6.07 1.81
CA SER A 25 -4.00 -6.03 1.46
C SER A 25 -3.78 -5.25 0.16
N LYS A 26 -4.53 -5.55 -0.91
CA LYS A 26 -4.47 -4.82 -2.17
C LYS A 26 -4.79 -3.33 -2.02
N ALA A 27 -5.80 -3.00 -1.21
CA ALA A 27 -6.15 -1.61 -0.95
C ALA A 27 -5.01 -0.86 -0.24
N LYS A 28 -4.37 -1.49 0.76
CA LYS A 28 -3.19 -0.94 1.45
C LYS A 28 -1.98 -0.82 0.54
N ASP A 29 -1.72 -1.83 -0.29
CA ASP A 29 -0.67 -1.82 -1.32
C ASP A 29 -0.83 -0.65 -2.31
N SER A 30 -2.07 -0.20 -2.51
CA SER A 30 -2.43 0.95 -3.35
C SER A 30 -2.65 2.24 -2.56
N LEU A 31 -2.35 2.26 -1.25
CA LEU A 31 -2.58 3.39 -0.33
C LEU A 31 -4.04 3.86 -0.27
N ILE A 32 -5.00 2.98 -0.53
CA ILE A 32 -6.43 3.28 -0.46
C ILE A 32 -6.91 3.11 0.97
N SER A 33 -7.36 4.21 1.58
CA SER A 33 -7.93 4.16 2.93
C SER A 33 -9.29 3.44 2.97
N PRO A 34 -9.74 2.95 4.15
CA PRO A 34 -11.09 2.37 4.29
C PRO A 34 -12.22 3.31 3.84
N ASP A 35 -12.06 4.61 4.08
CA ASP A 35 -13.07 5.60 3.70
C ASP A 35 -13.08 5.87 2.19
N ASP A 36 -11.92 5.88 1.54
CA ASP A 36 -11.83 6.03 0.09
C ASP A 36 -12.30 4.76 -0.62
N TYR A 37 -12.02 3.58 -0.06
CA TYR A 37 -12.57 2.32 -0.56
C TYR A 37 -14.11 2.34 -0.52
N LEU A 38 -14.71 2.81 0.58
CA LEU A 38 -16.17 2.94 0.71
C LEU A 38 -16.76 3.97 -0.28
N LYS A 39 -16.07 5.08 -0.52
CA LYS A 39 -16.48 6.07 -1.54
C LYS A 39 -16.46 5.45 -2.94
N ALA A 40 -15.38 4.74 -3.29
CA ALA A 40 -15.23 4.08 -4.58
C ALA A 40 -16.24 2.93 -4.79
N ALA A 41 -16.68 2.26 -3.72
CA ALA A 41 -17.67 1.19 -3.78
C ALA A 41 -19.04 1.64 -4.30
N GLY A 42 -19.38 2.93 -4.19
CA GLY A 42 -20.64 3.48 -4.69
C GLY A 42 -21.88 2.71 -4.18
N ASN A 43 -22.69 2.20 -5.10
CA ASN A 43 -23.90 1.42 -4.79
C ASN A 43 -23.68 -0.10 -4.83
N ASP A 44 -22.47 -0.57 -5.07
CA ASP A 44 -22.19 -2.01 -5.05
C ASP A 44 -22.24 -2.56 -3.62
N VAL A 45 -23.24 -3.39 -3.36
CA VAL A 45 -23.52 -3.97 -2.03
C VAL A 45 -22.34 -4.81 -1.54
N ARG A 46 -21.67 -5.55 -2.45
CA ARG A 46 -20.56 -6.43 -2.09
C ARG A 46 -19.32 -5.62 -1.73
N LEU A 47 -18.97 -4.62 -2.56
CA LEU A 47 -17.83 -3.73 -2.29
C LEU A 47 -18.06 -2.87 -1.04
N ARG A 48 -19.28 -2.41 -0.79
CA ARG A 48 -19.60 -1.71 0.45
C ARG A 48 -19.41 -2.57 1.68
N LYS A 49 -19.88 -3.82 1.65
CA LYS A 49 -19.65 -4.77 2.76
C LYS A 49 -18.16 -5.06 2.97
N MET A 50 -17.40 -5.14 1.89
CA MET A 50 -15.94 -5.26 1.95
C MET A 50 -15.30 -4.05 2.65
N GLY A 51 -15.67 -2.83 2.24
CA GLY A 51 -15.20 -1.58 2.85
C GLY A 51 -15.59 -1.45 4.33
N GLU A 52 -16.81 -1.88 4.72
CA GLU A 52 -17.23 -1.93 6.11
C GLU A 52 -16.34 -2.90 6.93
N CYS A 53 -16.02 -4.07 6.35
CA CYS A 53 -15.10 -5.01 6.96
C CYS A 53 -13.68 -4.43 7.10
N TYR A 54 -13.19 -3.74 6.08
CA TYR A 54 -11.90 -3.06 6.11
C TYR A 54 -11.85 -2.01 7.23
N LYS A 55 -12.84 -1.13 7.28
CA LYS A 55 -12.95 -0.10 8.33
C LYS A 55 -12.99 -0.70 9.73
N LYS A 56 -13.78 -1.77 9.92
CA LYS A 56 -13.86 -2.47 11.20
C LYS A 56 -12.55 -3.17 11.57
N TYR A 57 -11.87 -3.76 10.60
CA TYR A 57 -10.57 -4.40 10.79
C TYR A 57 -9.51 -3.41 11.29
N GLN A 58 -9.39 -2.24 10.63
CA GLN A 58 -8.47 -1.19 11.06
C GLN A 58 -8.81 -0.66 12.46
N GLN A 59 -10.11 -0.53 12.78
CA GLN A 59 -10.52 -0.13 14.12
C GLN A 59 -10.10 -1.15 15.20
N LEU A 60 -10.24 -2.45 14.91
CA LEU A 60 -9.83 -3.50 15.85
C LEU A 60 -8.31 -3.55 16.02
N LEU A 61 -7.52 -3.37 14.95
CA LEU A 61 -6.07 -3.27 15.04
C LEU A 61 -5.68 -2.07 15.90
N LYS A 62 -6.26 -0.90 15.65
CA LYS A 62 -5.99 0.32 16.43
C LYS A 62 -6.33 0.15 17.91
N ASN A 63 -7.47 -0.48 18.24
CA ASN A 63 -7.87 -0.73 19.62
C ASN A 63 -6.95 -1.72 20.35
N ALA A 64 -6.24 -2.56 19.60
CA ALA A 64 -5.28 -3.52 20.13
C ALA A 64 -3.82 -2.99 20.11
N ASP A 65 -3.63 -1.70 19.79
CA ASP A 65 -2.31 -1.09 19.56
C ASP A 65 -1.42 -1.94 18.64
N ALA A 66 -2.03 -2.49 17.58
CA ALA A 66 -1.41 -3.40 16.63
C ALA A 66 -1.50 -2.88 15.19
N MET A 67 -0.58 -3.37 14.38
CA MET A 67 -0.54 -3.17 12.92
C MET A 67 -0.34 -4.51 12.25
N ASP A 68 -0.87 -4.69 11.04
CA ASP A 68 -0.45 -5.78 10.17
C ASP A 68 0.77 -5.37 9.31
N PHE A 69 1.30 -6.30 8.51
CA PHE A 69 2.51 -6.03 7.72
C PHE A 69 2.30 -4.94 6.66
N ASP A 70 1.10 -4.88 6.06
CA ASP A 70 0.78 -3.88 5.04
C ASP A 70 0.65 -2.48 5.67
N ASP A 71 0.15 -2.39 6.92
CA ASP A 71 0.10 -1.15 7.70
C ASP A 71 1.48 -0.54 7.96
N ILE A 72 2.53 -1.35 8.07
CA ILE A 72 3.88 -0.84 8.34
C ILE A 72 4.31 0.10 7.20
N ILE A 73 4.12 -0.32 5.96
CA ILE A 73 4.49 0.49 4.79
C ILE A 73 3.50 1.65 4.62
N ALA A 74 2.20 1.39 4.65
CA ALA A 74 1.18 2.42 4.44
C ALA A 74 1.26 3.54 5.49
N ASN A 75 1.45 3.20 6.76
CA ASN A 75 1.59 4.20 7.84
C ASN A 75 2.93 4.94 7.75
N THR A 76 4.02 4.29 7.29
CA THR A 76 5.29 4.97 7.06
C THR A 76 5.16 6.00 5.94
N VAL A 77 4.50 5.67 4.84
CA VAL A 77 4.20 6.63 3.77
C VAL A 77 3.38 7.80 4.31
N ALA A 78 2.30 7.51 5.04
CA ALA A 78 1.45 8.56 5.63
C ALA A 78 2.23 9.45 6.59
N LEU A 79 3.11 8.88 7.43
CA LEU A 79 3.98 9.65 8.33
C LEU A 79 4.89 10.59 7.55
N LEU A 80 5.60 10.08 6.54
CA LEU A 80 6.53 10.89 5.76
C LEU A 80 5.82 11.99 4.94
N GLN A 81 4.59 11.75 4.49
CA GLN A 81 3.79 12.76 3.77
C GLN A 81 3.25 13.87 4.68
N ASN A 82 2.93 13.55 5.93
CA ASN A 82 2.28 14.49 6.84
C ASN A 82 3.26 15.20 7.79
N GLU A 83 4.47 14.67 7.98
CA GLU A 83 5.48 15.19 8.91
C GLU A 83 6.77 15.55 8.15
N PRO A 84 6.86 16.78 7.58
CA PRO A 84 8.00 17.20 6.77
C PRO A 84 9.36 17.11 7.48
N ASP A 85 9.40 17.37 8.79
CA ASP A 85 10.64 17.29 9.58
C ASP A 85 11.14 15.85 9.67
N VAL A 86 10.23 14.88 9.76
CA VAL A 86 10.56 13.44 9.77
C VAL A 86 11.09 13.04 8.39
N LEU A 87 10.42 13.48 7.34
CA LEU A 87 10.86 13.23 5.95
C LEU A 87 12.26 13.79 5.72
N ASP A 88 12.50 15.06 6.08
CA ASP A 88 13.81 15.72 5.90
C ASP A 88 14.92 14.99 6.68
N TYR A 89 14.62 14.54 7.92
CA TYR A 89 15.56 13.75 8.70
C TYR A 89 15.99 12.46 7.98
N TYR A 90 15.03 11.69 7.45
CA TYR A 90 15.35 10.43 6.77
C TYR A 90 15.98 10.65 5.40
N GLN A 91 15.59 11.67 4.64
CA GLN A 91 16.23 12.04 3.39
C GLN A 91 17.70 12.43 3.60
N ASN A 92 18.03 13.17 4.67
CA ASN A 92 19.42 13.50 5.00
C ASN A 92 20.24 12.29 5.45
N ARG A 93 19.59 11.28 6.04
CA ARG A 93 20.22 10.04 6.50
C ARG A 93 20.47 9.07 5.34
N PHE A 94 19.52 8.95 4.42
CA PHE A 94 19.54 8.03 3.27
C PHE A 94 19.82 8.79 1.97
N LYS A 95 21.09 9.16 1.76
CA LYS A 95 21.52 9.92 0.58
C LYS A 95 21.59 9.10 -0.70
N TYR A 96 21.63 7.78 -0.60
CA TYR A 96 21.63 6.83 -1.69
C TYR A 96 20.62 5.73 -1.38
N ILE A 97 19.75 5.45 -2.32
CA ILE A 97 18.71 4.44 -2.22
C ILE A 97 18.93 3.42 -3.33
N MET A 98 18.94 2.16 -2.95
CA MET A 98 19.04 1.06 -3.89
C MET A 98 17.86 0.11 -3.66
N VAL A 99 17.13 -0.19 -4.72
CA VAL A 99 15.98 -1.09 -4.67
C VAL A 99 16.27 -2.26 -5.60
N ASP A 100 16.29 -3.46 -5.02
CA ASP A 100 16.41 -4.70 -5.77
C ASP A 100 15.03 -5.32 -6.01
N GLU A 101 14.93 -6.23 -6.97
CA GLU A 101 13.68 -6.88 -7.38
C GLU A 101 12.55 -5.87 -7.65
N TYR A 102 12.89 -4.78 -8.33
CA TYR A 102 11.96 -3.65 -8.51
C TYR A 102 10.66 -4.04 -9.24
N GLN A 103 10.67 -5.09 -10.05
CA GLN A 103 9.49 -5.64 -10.71
C GLN A 103 8.43 -6.16 -9.72
N ASP A 104 8.83 -6.48 -8.49
CA ASP A 104 7.93 -6.99 -7.44
C ASP A 104 7.41 -5.89 -6.50
N THR A 105 7.73 -4.62 -6.78
CA THR A 105 7.28 -3.49 -5.97
C THR A 105 5.81 -3.16 -6.22
N ASN A 106 5.06 -2.92 -5.13
CA ASN A 106 3.71 -2.38 -5.19
C ASN A 106 3.72 -0.83 -5.12
N HIS A 107 2.56 -0.21 -5.30
CA HIS A 107 2.45 1.24 -5.31
C HIS A 107 2.89 1.90 -3.98
N ALA A 108 2.56 1.31 -2.83
CA ALA A 108 2.97 1.86 -1.53
C ALA A 108 4.50 1.87 -1.36
N GLN A 109 5.17 0.81 -1.81
CA GLN A 109 6.64 0.71 -1.81
C GLN A 109 7.27 1.71 -2.80
N TYR A 110 6.68 1.87 -3.98
CA TYR A 110 7.09 2.89 -4.95
C TYR A 110 7.02 4.30 -4.34
N VAL A 111 5.89 4.67 -3.72
CA VAL A 111 5.72 5.97 -3.09
C VAL A 111 6.72 6.19 -1.95
N LEU A 112 6.95 5.17 -1.12
CA LEU A 112 7.92 5.22 -0.03
C LEU A 112 9.34 5.53 -0.54
N THR A 113 9.79 4.77 -1.55
CA THR A 113 11.13 4.95 -2.13
C THR A 113 11.27 6.29 -2.83
N SER A 114 10.22 6.75 -3.52
CA SER A 114 10.18 8.06 -4.18
C SER A 114 10.29 9.21 -3.18
N LEU A 115 9.52 9.17 -2.08
CA LEU A 115 9.59 10.18 -1.01
C LEU A 115 11.01 10.28 -0.42
N LEU A 116 11.64 9.15 -0.13
CA LEU A 116 12.98 9.13 0.45
C LEU A 116 14.05 9.61 -0.54
N ALA A 117 13.91 9.29 -1.82
CA ALA A 117 14.87 9.67 -2.87
C ALA A 117 14.74 11.12 -3.32
N ASP A 118 13.61 11.77 -3.07
CA ASP A 118 13.22 13.04 -3.69
C ASP A 118 14.23 14.17 -3.50
N LYS A 119 14.88 14.25 -2.35
CA LYS A 119 15.83 15.32 -2.01
C LYS A 119 17.14 15.25 -2.78
N TYR A 120 17.72 14.07 -2.91
CA TYR A 120 19.06 13.88 -3.50
C TYR A 120 19.02 13.23 -4.88
N LYS A 121 17.89 12.67 -5.28
CA LYS A 121 17.69 11.96 -6.56
C LYS A 121 18.69 10.82 -6.82
N ASN A 122 19.36 10.34 -5.77
CA ASN A 122 20.34 9.24 -5.83
C ASN A 122 19.62 7.91 -5.62
N ILE A 123 18.89 7.46 -6.61
CA ILE A 123 18.17 6.17 -6.58
C ILE A 123 18.71 5.27 -7.69
N CYS A 124 18.93 4.01 -7.35
CA CYS A 124 19.25 2.95 -8.28
C CYS A 124 18.24 1.81 -8.10
N VAL A 125 17.61 1.39 -9.17
CA VAL A 125 16.70 0.26 -9.17
C VAL A 125 17.28 -0.87 -10.00
N VAL A 126 17.15 -2.10 -9.53
CA VAL A 126 17.54 -3.32 -10.22
C VAL A 126 16.30 -4.20 -10.29
N GLY A 127 16.02 -4.71 -11.46
CA GLY A 127 14.87 -5.57 -11.69
C GLY A 127 14.96 -6.26 -13.04
N ASP A 128 14.14 -7.29 -13.20
CA ASP A 128 14.03 -8.09 -14.42
C ASP A 128 12.54 -8.21 -14.77
N ASP A 129 12.12 -7.57 -15.85
CA ASP A 129 10.74 -7.54 -16.32
C ASP A 129 10.26 -8.91 -16.78
N ASP A 130 11.15 -9.77 -17.27
CA ASP A 130 10.84 -11.15 -17.65
C ASP A 130 10.44 -12.01 -16.43
N GLN A 131 10.86 -11.62 -15.21
CA GLN A 131 10.48 -12.28 -13.95
C GLN A 131 9.16 -11.78 -13.37
N SER A 132 8.59 -10.69 -13.87
CA SER A 132 7.31 -10.10 -13.42
C SER A 132 6.06 -10.95 -13.74
N ILE A 133 6.24 -12.23 -14.11
CA ILE A 133 5.16 -13.15 -14.52
C ILE A 133 4.15 -13.46 -13.41
N TYR A 134 4.52 -13.31 -12.15
CA TYR A 134 3.68 -13.76 -11.03
C TYR A 134 2.85 -12.67 -10.37
N ARG A 135 2.98 -11.39 -10.70
CA ARG A 135 2.28 -10.25 -10.07
C ARG A 135 2.15 -10.42 -8.54
N PHE A 136 3.26 -10.71 -7.88
CA PHE A 136 3.26 -11.02 -6.47
C PHE A 136 2.80 -9.80 -5.66
N ARG A 137 1.77 -9.96 -4.82
CA ARG A 137 1.26 -8.93 -3.89
C ARG A 137 1.02 -7.54 -4.49
N GLY A 138 0.35 -7.45 -5.63
CA GLY A 138 0.00 -6.14 -6.21
C GLY A 138 1.15 -5.44 -6.93
N ALA A 139 2.25 -6.14 -7.22
CA ALA A 139 3.32 -5.64 -8.06
C ALA A 139 2.78 -5.16 -9.42
N THR A 140 3.21 -3.99 -9.85
CA THR A 140 2.84 -3.39 -11.12
C THR A 140 4.07 -3.18 -11.98
N ILE A 141 4.11 -3.84 -13.13
CA ILE A 141 5.17 -3.65 -14.14
C ILE A 141 5.25 -2.17 -14.59
N GLU A 142 4.17 -1.44 -14.42
CA GLU A 142 4.08 0.00 -14.67
C GLU A 142 5.10 0.79 -13.86
N ASN A 143 5.47 0.34 -12.65
CA ASN A 143 6.49 0.98 -11.84
C ASN A 143 7.87 0.96 -12.51
N ILE A 144 8.23 -0.14 -13.21
CA ILE A 144 9.49 -0.21 -13.97
C ILE A 144 9.41 0.65 -15.22
N LEU A 145 8.31 0.53 -15.96
CA LEU A 145 8.14 1.22 -17.24
C LEU A 145 8.03 2.74 -17.07
N SER A 146 7.44 3.19 -15.96
CA SER A 146 7.30 4.62 -15.65
C SER A 146 8.53 5.22 -14.95
N PHE A 147 9.40 4.41 -14.36
CA PHE A 147 10.54 4.88 -13.55
C PHE A 147 11.40 5.95 -14.26
N GLU A 148 11.77 5.72 -15.53
CA GLU A 148 12.54 6.69 -16.30
C GLU A 148 11.76 7.97 -16.61
N ILE A 149 10.45 7.86 -16.82
CA ILE A 149 9.56 8.98 -17.12
C ILE A 149 9.38 9.84 -15.87
N ASP A 150 9.08 9.20 -14.75
CA ASP A 150 8.83 9.89 -13.48
C ASP A 150 10.09 10.62 -12.98
N MET A 151 11.26 10.01 -13.15
CA MET A 151 12.54 10.65 -12.80
C MET A 151 12.92 11.80 -13.75
N LYS A 152 12.55 11.74 -15.03
CA LYS A 152 12.82 12.82 -16.00
C LYS A 152 11.87 14.00 -15.89
N MET A 153 10.62 13.78 -15.47
CA MET A 153 9.65 14.89 -15.27
C MET A 153 9.93 15.71 -14.01
N GLN A 154 10.84 15.28 -13.16
CA GLN A 154 11.23 15.95 -11.92
C GLN A 154 12.56 16.72 -12.06
N LEU A 155 13.20 16.68 -13.22
CA LEU A 155 14.40 17.47 -13.58
C LEU A 155 14.02 18.72 -14.32
#